data_edd9982c248a7801554b109f4d8c6bb0
#
_entry.id   edd9982c248a7801554b109f4d8c6bb0
#
_cell.length_a   1.000
_cell.length_b   1.000
_cell.length_c   1.000
_cell.angle_alpha   90.00
_cell.angle_beta   90.00
_cell.angle_gamma   90.00
#
_symmetry.space_group_name_H-M   'P 1'
#
loop_
_entity.id
_entity.type
_entity.pdbx_description
1 polymer ?
#
loop_
_entity_poly.entity_id
_entity_poly.type
_entity_poly.pdbx_seq_one_letter_code
_entity_poly.pdbx_strand_id
1 'polypeptide(L)'
;MAIETKEITFEREIEYSLLDHGGYIKGNPRDYNREFAVDTKLLFRFLQESQPAEWAKLCKKHGDDVETGFLKKLYRDLDTHGMLYVFRHGIVDAPAKLSMCFFKPASGMNQTSQALYEKNILSITRQVHYSLKNENSIDVVLFINGLPVATLELKNPAT
;
A
#
# COMPACT_ATOMS: atom_id res chain seq x y z
N MET A 1 -19.59 -2.22 27.30
CA MET A 1 -18.23 -1.72 27.60
C MET A 1 -17.14 -2.80 27.58
N ALA A 2 -17.34 -3.96 28.19
CA ALA A 2 -16.32 -5.03 28.21
C ALA A 2 -16.09 -5.72 26.84
N ILE A 3 -16.98 -5.58 25.90
CA ILE A 3 -16.96 -6.24 24.58
C ILE A 3 -16.08 -5.49 23.59
N GLU A 4 -16.27 -4.17 23.48
CA GLU A 4 -15.43 -3.30 22.64
C GLU A 4 -13.94 -3.34 23.06
N THR A 5 -13.68 -3.48 24.34
CA THR A 5 -12.32 -3.52 24.89
C THR A 5 -11.52 -4.72 24.39
N LYS A 6 -12.16 -5.88 24.13
CA LYS A 6 -11.47 -7.10 23.68
C LYS A 6 -11.08 -7.02 22.19
N GLU A 7 -11.97 -6.55 21.34
CA GLU A 7 -11.69 -6.36 19.90
C GLU A 7 -10.55 -5.35 19.70
N ILE A 8 -10.64 -4.18 20.33
CA ILE A 8 -9.60 -3.14 20.28
C ILE A 8 -8.25 -3.65 20.82
N THR A 9 -8.28 -4.47 21.87
CA THR A 9 -7.07 -5.07 22.43
C THR A 9 -6.45 -6.03 21.42
N PHE A 10 -7.26 -6.86 20.78
CA PHE A 10 -6.78 -7.83 19.79
C PHE A 10 -6.24 -7.14 18.52
N GLU A 11 -6.91 -6.08 18.03
CA GLU A 11 -6.35 -5.25 16.97
C GLU A 11 -4.97 -4.70 17.31
N ARG A 12 -4.80 -4.20 18.54
CA ARG A 12 -3.52 -3.67 19.02
C ARG A 12 -2.44 -4.73 19.13
N GLU A 13 -2.79 -5.93 19.55
CA GLU A 13 -1.86 -7.06 19.62
C GLU A 13 -1.38 -7.48 18.23
N ILE A 14 -2.28 -7.54 17.24
CA ILE A 14 -1.93 -7.80 15.84
C ILE A 14 -1.00 -6.70 15.31
N GLU A 15 -1.37 -5.44 15.50
CA GLU A 15 -0.55 -4.30 15.09
C GLU A 15 0.84 -4.38 15.72
N TYR A 16 0.91 -4.55 17.03
CA TYR A 16 2.18 -4.66 17.76
C TYR A 16 3.06 -5.80 17.23
N SER A 17 2.48 -6.98 17.04
CA SER A 17 3.22 -8.15 16.53
C SER A 17 3.82 -7.91 15.15
N LEU A 18 3.07 -7.29 14.24
CA LEU A 18 3.54 -6.97 12.90
C LEU A 18 4.60 -5.87 12.88
N LEU A 19 4.45 -4.86 13.74
CA LEU A 19 5.43 -3.78 13.88
C LEU A 19 6.74 -4.27 14.50
N ASP A 20 6.68 -5.12 15.52
CA ASP A 20 7.84 -5.58 16.27
C ASP A 20 8.60 -6.73 15.59
N HIS A 21 7.88 -7.66 14.96
CA HIS A 21 8.46 -8.88 14.38
C HIS A 21 8.25 -9.05 12.88
N GLY A 22 7.26 -8.37 12.30
CA GLY A 22 6.84 -8.58 10.92
C GLY A 22 7.52 -7.68 9.88
N GLY A 23 8.31 -6.70 10.30
CA GLY A 23 8.91 -5.72 9.39
C GLY A 23 7.93 -4.71 8.81
N TYR A 24 6.74 -4.59 9.41
CA TYR A 24 5.72 -3.61 9.04
C TYR A 24 5.97 -2.27 9.71
N ILE A 25 5.55 -1.19 9.04
CA ILE A 25 5.45 0.13 9.65
C ILE A 25 3.98 0.48 9.90
N LYS A 26 3.74 1.39 10.83
CA LYS A 26 2.40 1.89 11.13
C LYS A 26 1.97 2.91 10.07
N GLY A 27 0.86 2.61 9.39
CA GLY A 27 0.20 3.55 8.50
C GLY A 27 -0.73 4.51 9.25
N ASN A 28 -1.16 5.56 8.56
CA ASN A 28 -2.11 6.53 9.07
C ASN A 28 -3.42 6.41 8.27
N PRO A 29 -4.57 6.17 8.90
CA PRO A 29 -5.85 6.05 8.18
C PRO A 29 -6.25 7.33 7.42
N ARG A 30 -5.70 8.48 7.77
CA ARG A 30 -5.92 9.75 7.04
C ARG A 30 -5.19 9.83 5.70
N ASP A 31 -4.15 9.02 5.50
CA ASP A 31 -3.38 8.99 4.26
C ASP A 31 -4.04 8.07 3.20
N TYR A 32 -5.09 7.34 3.60
CA TYR A 32 -5.86 6.50 2.69
C TYR A 32 -6.81 7.32 1.82
N ASN A 33 -6.63 7.19 0.51
CA ASN A 33 -7.50 7.81 -0.48
C ASN A 33 -8.66 6.87 -0.81
N ARG A 34 -9.88 7.27 -0.45
CA ARG A 34 -11.10 6.44 -0.63
C ARG A 34 -11.49 6.27 -2.09
N GLU A 35 -11.18 7.23 -2.95
CA GLU A 35 -11.50 7.18 -4.39
C GLU A 35 -10.65 6.14 -5.12
N PHE A 36 -9.36 6.11 -4.83
CA PHE A 36 -8.40 5.22 -5.49
C PHE A 36 -8.06 3.97 -4.67
N ALA A 37 -8.56 3.88 -3.45
CA ALA A 37 -8.36 2.76 -2.52
C ALA A 37 -6.88 2.44 -2.23
N VAL A 38 -6.07 3.46 -2.03
CA VAL A 38 -4.63 3.34 -1.75
C VAL A 38 -4.19 4.28 -0.64
N ASP A 39 -3.13 3.92 0.09
CA ASP A 39 -2.38 4.85 0.94
C ASP A 39 -1.45 5.69 0.07
N THR A 40 -1.87 6.90 -0.25
CA THR A 40 -1.16 7.76 -1.21
C THR A 40 0.21 8.20 -0.71
N LYS A 41 0.35 8.44 0.58
CA LYS A 41 1.61 8.88 1.16
C LYS A 41 2.71 7.81 1.04
N LEU A 42 2.38 6.57 1.42
CA LEU A 42 3.33 5.46 1.32
C LEU A 42 3.58 5.04 -0.12
N LEU A 43 2.56 5.09 -0.98
CA LEU A 43 2.70 4.83 -2.41
C LEU A 43 3.70 5.77 -3.07
N PHE A 44 3.52 7.07 -2.93
CA PHE A 44 4.41 8.05 -3.56
C PHE A 44 5.80 8.06 -2.93
N ARG A 45 5.89 7.86 -1.62
CA ARG A 45 7.18 7.65 -0.96
C ARG A 45 7.94 6.47 -1.57
N PHE A 46 7.31 5.32 -1.71
CA PHE A 46 7.91 4.14 -2.34
C PHE A 46 8.42 4.44 -3.75
N LEU A 47 7.57 5.04 -4.61
CA LEU A 47 7.91 5.33 -6.00
C LEU A 47 9.09 6.30 -6.11
N GLN A 48 9.10 7.36 -5.29
CA GLN A 48 10.14 8.39 -5.32
C GLN A 48 11.47 7.88 -4.76
N GLU A 49 11.44 7.11 -3.67
CA GLU A 49 12.66 6.58 -3.05
C GLU A 49 13.29 5.41 -3.80
N SER A 50 12.46 4.56 -4.42
CA SER A 50 12.96 3.38 -5.13
C SER A 50 13.24 3.62 -6.61
N GLN A 51 12.56 4.57 -7.25
CA GLN A 51 12.60 4.78 -8.70
C GLN A 51 12.60 6.27 -9.08
N PRO A 52 13.56 7.06 -8.56
CA PRO A 52 13.56 8.52 -8.76
C PRO A 52 13.68 8.94 -10.23
N ALA A 53 14.39 8.19 -11.06
CA ALA A 53 14.53 8.49 -12.49
C ALA A 53 13.20 8.29 -13.25
N GLU A 54 12.47 7.23 -12.96
CA GLU A 54 11.17 6.97 -13.57
C GLU A 54 10.12 7.97 -13.06
N TRP A 55 10.17 8.32 -11.77
CA TRP A 55 9.33 9.36 -11.20
C TRP A 55 9.55 10.72 -11.88
N ALA A 56 10.80 11.08 -12.15
CA ALA A 56 11.12 12.32 -12.87
C ALA A 56 10.52 12.37 -14.28
N LYS A 57 10.42 11.23 -14.97
CA LYS A 57 9.74 11.15 -16.28
C LYS A 57 8.24 11.43 -16.15
N LEU A 58 7.61 10.92 -15.10
CA LEU A 58 6.19 11.22 -14.82
C LEU A 58 5.97 12.71 -14.52
N CYS A 59 6.84 13.31 -13.70
CA CYS A 59 6.77 14.73 -13.40
C CYS A 59 6.87 15.59 -14.66
N LYS A 60 7.73 15.22 -15.61
CA LYS A 60 7.82 15.93 -16.90
C LYS A 60 6.56 15.77 -17.75
N LYS A 61 5.90 14.61 -17.67
CA LYS A 61 4.70 14.32 -18.44
C LYS A 61 3.46 15.02 -17.89
N HIS A 62 3.26 14.95 -16.58
CA HIS A 62 2.02 15.37 -15.92
C HIS A 62 2.13 16.74 -15.22
N GLY A 63 3.35 17.23 -14.99
CA GLY A 63 3.57 18.49 -14.27
C GLY A 63 3.01 18.43 -12.84
N ASP A 64 2.25 19.46 -12.48
CA ASP A 64 1.65 19.58 -11.13
C ASP A 64 0.59 18.51 -10.83
N ASP A 65 0.02 17.87 -11.86
CA ASP A 65 -0.98 16.82 -11.75
C ASP A 65 -0.39 15.41 -11.70
N VAL A 66 0.91 15.25 -11.45
CA VAL A 66 1.62 13.97 -11.52
C VAL A 66 0.98 12.89 -10.64
N GLU A 67 0.63 13.22 -9.41
CA GLU A 67 0.02 12.27 -8.48
C GLU A 67 -1.36 11.82 -8.94
N THR A 68 -2.22 12.76 -9.29
CA THR A 68 -3.57 12.48 -9.79
C THR A 68 -3.52 11.70 -11.11
N GLY A 69 -2.64 12.10 -12.03
CA GLY A 69 -2.45 11.41 -13.31
C GLY A 69 -2.00 9.96 -13.12
N PHE A 70 -1.05 9.74 -12.24
CA PHE A 70 -0.59 8.40 -11.89
C PHE A 70 -1.67 7.56 -11.21
N LEU A 71 -2.40 8.10 -10.23
CA LEU A 71 -3.48 7.40 -9.54
C LEU A 71 -4.58 6.94 -10.49
N LYS A 72 -4.97 7.78 -11.45
CA LYS A 72 -5.95 7.41 -12.48
C LYS A 72 -5.46 6.25 -13.37
N LYS A 73 -4.18 6.26 -13.73
CA LYS A 73 -3.56 5.18 -14.51
C LYS A 73 -3.49 3.89 -13.70
N LEU A 74 -3.03 3.96 -12.46
CA LEU A 74 -2.95 2.83 -11.54
C LEU A 74 -4.33 2.21 -11.31
N TYR A 75 -5.34 3.01 -11.01
CA TYR A 75 -6.71 2.55 -10.81
C TYR A 75 -7.23 1.78 -12.03
N ARG A 76 -7.02 2.32 -13.23
CA ARG A 76 -7.43 1.70 -14.49
C ARG A 76 -6.73 0.36 -14.71
N ASP A 77 -5.44 0.28 -14.44
CA ASP A 77 -4.66 -0.96 -14.61
C ASP A 77 -5.05 -2.01 -13.55
N LEU A 78 -5.32 -1.60 -12.32
CA LEU A 78 -5.85 -2.48 -11.27
C LEU A 78 -7.24 -3.03 -11.61
N ASP A 79 -8.12 -2.19 -12.13
CA ASP A 79 -9.47 -2.60 -12.56
C ASP A 79 -9.43 -3.57 -13.75
N THR A 80 -8.52 -3.34 -14.69
CA THR A 80 -8.38 -4.16 -15.90
C THR A 80 -7.67 -5.48 -15.66
N HIS A 81 -6.59 -5.48 -14.88
CA HIS A 81 -5.66 -6.62 -14.77
C HIS A 81 -5.59 -7.25 -13.39
N GLY A 82 -6.03 -6.55 -12.35
CA GLY A 82 -5.95 -6.97 -10.97
C GLY A 82 -4.60 -6.72 -10.29
N MET A 83 -4.60 -6.84 -8.97
CA MET A 83 -3.47 -6.48 -8.10
C MET A 83 -2.21 -7.30 -8.39
N LEU A 84 -2.34 -8.62 -8.53
CA LEU A 84 -1.19 -9.49 -8.73
C LEU A 84 -0.47 -9.21 -10.05
N TYR A 85 -1.24 -8.90 -11.10
CA TYR A 85 -0.67 -8.50 -12.39
C TYR A 85 0.14 -7.20 -12.25
N VAL A 86 -0.44 -6.20 -11.60
CA VAL A 86 0.19 -4.90 -11.37
C VAL A 86 1.48 -5.04 -10.54
N PHE A 87 1.49 -5.87 -9.51
CA PHE A 87 2.70 -6.16 -8.75
C PHE A 87 3.80 -6.84 -9.59
N ARG A 88 3.42 -7.74 -10.51
CA ARG A 88 4.38 -8.47 -11.34
C ARG A 88 4.90 -7.66 -12.53
N HIS A 89 4.06 -6.84 -13.13
CA HIS A 89 4.37 -6.17 -14.41
C HIS A 89 4.58 -4.66 -14.26
N GLY A 90 4.19 -4.08 -13.12
CA GLY A 90 4.26 -2.65 -12.89
C GLY A 90 3.24 -1.84 -13.68
N ILE A 91 3.47 -0.55 -13.74
CA ILE A 91 2.65 0.43 -14.47
C ILE A 91 3.51 1.05 -15.57
N VAL A 92 2.99 1.03 -16.79
CA VAL A 92 3.61 1.71 -17.94
C VAL A 92 2.80 2.96 -18.24
N ASP A 93 3.38 4.11 -17.96
CA ASP A 93 2.85 5.42 -18.29
C ASP A 93 3.91 6.18 -19.10
N ALA A 94 4.02 5.81 -20.38
CA ALA A 94 5.12 6.21 -21.26
C ALA A 94 5.43 7.73 -21.19
N PRO A 95 6.72 8.10 -21.04
CA PRO A 95 7.91 7.24 -21.17
C PRO A 95 8.34 6.54 -19.88
N ALA A 96 7.60 6.65 -18.77
CA ALA A 96 7.92 6.03 -17.49
C ALA A 96 7.43 4.57 -17.41
N LYS A 97 8.24 3.75 -16.72
CA LYS A 97 7.90 2.38 -16.34
C LYS A 97 8.19 2.21 -14.85
N LEU A 98 7.16 2.00 -14.06
CA LEU A 98 7.25 1.91 -12.61
C LEU A 98 6.93 0.51 -12.12
N SER A 99 7.85 -0.08 -11.36
CA SER A 99 7.56 -1.30 -10.61
C SER A 99 6.70 -0.95 -9.39
N MET A 100 5.68 -1.75 -9.13
CA MET A 100 4.81 -1.55 -7.96
C MET A 100 5.21 -2.42 -6.78
N CYS A 101 6.06 -3.42 -7.01
CA CYS A 101 6.65 -4.28 -5.99
C CYS A 101 7.96 -4.88 -6.50
N PHE A 102 8.95 -4.97 -5.64
CA PHE A 102 10.19 -5.68 -5.92
C PHE A 102 10.17 -7.04 -5.22
N PHE A 103 10.13 -8.12 -5.99
CA PHE A 103 10.12 -9.46 -5.44
C PHE A 103 11.50 -9.87 -4.90
N LYS A 104 11.49 -10.77 -3.92
CA LYS A 104 12.74 -11.30 -3.37
C LYS A 104 13.57 -11.97 -4.46
N PRO A 105 14.85 -11.57 -4.67
CA PRO A 105 15.70 -12.21 -5.67
C PRO A 105 15.97 -13.66 -5.31
N ALA A 106 16.11 -14.51 -6.33
CA ALA A 106 16.37 -15.95 -6.17
C ALA A 106 17.72 -16.23 -5.50
N SER A 107 18.69 -15.32 -5.65
CA SER A 107 20.00 -15.42 -5.00
C SER A 107 20.45 -14.06 -4.50
N GLY A 108 21.20 -14.03 -3.38
CA GLY A 108 21.78 -12.81 -2.83
C GLY A 108 22.99 -12.25 -3.61
N MET A 109 23.31 -12.82 -4.79
CA MET A 109 24.47 -12.39 -5.58
C MET A 109 24.25 -11.06 -6.30
N ASN A 110 23.03 -10.66 -6.58
CA ASN A 110 22.70 -9.37 -7.18
C ASN A 110 22.35 -8.35 -6.09
N GLN A 111 23.34 -7.57 -5.67
CA GLN A 111 23.17 -6.56 -4.64
C GLN A 111 22.15 -5.47 -5.01
N THR A 112 22.05 -5.12 -6.30
CA THR A 112 21.07 -4.13 -6.77
C THR A 112 19.64 -4.63 -6.59
N SER A 113 19.37 -5.88 -6.96
CA SER A 113 18.03 -6.49 -6.79
C SER A 113 17.67 -6.66 -5.32
N GLN A 114 18.65 -6.99 -4.48
CA GLN A 114 18.44 -7.08 -3.04
C GLN A 114 18.13 -5.72 -2.42
N ALA A 115 18.87 -4.68 -2.80
CA ALA A 115 18.63 -3.32 -2.34
C ALA A 115 17.26 -2.78 -2.75
N LEU A 116 16.78 -3.09 -3.97
CA LEU A 116 15.44 -2.74 -4.42
C LEU A 116 14.37 -3.49 -3.65
N TYR A 117 14.55 -4.79 -3.40
CA TYR A 117 13.63 -5.59 -2.58
C TYR A 117 13.45 -4.99 -1.17
N GLU A 118 14.52 -4.51 -0.56
CA GLU A 118 14.50 -3.86 0.75
C GLU A 118 13.82 -2.49 0.76
N LYS A 119 13.58 -1.88 -0.41
CA LYS A 119 12.82 -0.64 -0.56
C LYS A 119 11.31 -0.84 -0.46
N ASN A 120 10.79 -2.07 -0.54
CA ASN A 120 9.38 -2.30 -0.33
C ASN A 120 8.94 -1.83 1.06
N ILE A 121 7.76 -1.22 1.11
CA ILE A 121 7.15 -0.73 2.34
C ILE A 121 5.96 -1.62 2.68
N LEU A 122 6.08 -2.38 3.76
CA LEU A 122 4.96 -3.12 4.35
C LEU A 122 4.35 -2.26 5.44
N SER A 123 3.05 -2.04 5.41
CA SER A 123 2.38 -1.23 6.43
C SER A 123 1.08 -1.84 6.91
N ILE A 124 0.75 -1.55 8.16
CA ILE A 124 -0.51 -1.90 8.80
C ILE A 124 -1.24 -0.62 9.20
N THR A 125 -2.51 -0.51 8.83
CA THR A 125 -3.35 0.62 9.19
C THR A 125 -4.64 0.10 9.80
N ARG A 126 -5.01 0.64 10.95
CA ARG A 126 -6.24 0.31 11.65
C ARG A 126 -7.32 1.32 11.35
N GLN A 127 -8.59 0.87 11.40
CA GLN A 127 -9.78 1.71 11.23
C GLN A 127 -9.75 2.53 9.94
N VAL A 128 -9.60 1.83 8.81
CA VAL A 128 -9.54 2.44 7.48
C VAL A 128 -10.94 2.69 6.95
N HIS A 129 -11.31 3.95 6.81
CA HIS A 129 -12.59 4.35 6.20
C HIS A 129 -12.50 4.22 4.67
N TYR A 130 -13.17 3.25 4.10
CA TYR A 130 -13.07 2.89 2.68
C TYR A 130 -14.18 3.45 1.80
N SER A 131 -15.34 3.76 2.40
CA SER A 131 -16.52 4.15 1.62
C SER A 131 -16.56 5.66 1.34
N LEU A 132 -16.95 6.00 0.12
CA LEU A 132 -17.27 7.39 -0.25
C LEU A 132 -18.68 7.81 0.20
N LYS A 133 -19.53 6.85 0.60
CA LYS A 133 -20.94 7.08 0.90
C LYS A 133 -21.24 7.09 2.40
N ASN A 134 -20.38 6.52 3.21
CA ASN A 134 -20.60 6.41 4.67
C ASN A 134 -19.24 6.37 5.40
N GLU A 135 -19.29 6.34 6.72
CA GLU A 135 -18.10 6.27 7.59
C GLU A 135 -17.76 4.84 8.06
N ASN A 136 -18.18 3.82 7.30
CA ASN A 136 -17.78 2.46 7.59
C ASN A 136 -16.27 2.29 7.47
N SER A 137 -15.68 1.58 8.41
CA SER A 137 -14.24 1.30 8.47
C SER A 137 -13.97 -0.19 8.47
N ILE A 138 -12.78 -0.55 8.01
CA ILE A 138 -12.21 -1.89 8.13
C ILE A 138 -11.26 -1.87 9.33
N ASP A 139 -11.34 -2.87 10.20
CA ASP A 139 -10.58 -2.90 11.45
C ASP A 139 -9.07 -2.85 11.22
N VAL A 140 -8.57 -3.69 10.32
CA VAL A 140 -7.15 -3.74 9.96
C VAL A 140 -6.98 -3.94 8.46
N VAL A 141 -6.13 -3.13 7.85
CA VAL A 141 -5.72 -3.29 6.45
C VAL A 141 -4.20 -3.39 6.37
N LEU A 142 -3.72 -4.37 5.64
CA LEU A 142 -2.31 -4.56 5.32
C LEU A 142 -2.03 -4.03 3.92
N PHE A 143 -0.95 -3.27 3.77
CA PHE A 143 -0.53 -2.65 2.52
C PHE A 143 0.88 -3.10 2.12
N ILE A 144 1.10 -3.21 0.83
CA ILE A 144 2.43 -3.27 0.22
C ILE A 144 2.57 -2.04 -0.68
N ASN A 145 3.55 -1.19 -0.37
CA ASN A 145 3.83 0.03 -1.15
C ASN A 145 2.59 0.92 -1.36
N GLY A 146 1.75 1.03 -0.33
CA GLY A 146 0.52 1.80 -0.35
C GLY A 146 -0.69 1.10 -1.00
N LEU A 147 -0.53 -0.11 -1.56
CA LEU A 147 -1.62 -0.89 -2.15
C LEU A 147 -2.18 -1.89 -1.15
N PRO A 148 -3.50 -1.92 -0.90
CA PRO A 148 -4.09 -2.83 0.08
C PRO A 148 -4.05 -4.26 -0.43
N VAL A 149 -3.53 -5.19 0.38
CA VAL A 149 -3.37 -6.60 0.01
C VAL A 149 -4.17 -7.55 0.87
N ALA A 150 -4.50 -7.16 2.10
CA ALA A 150 -5.30 -7.97 3.01
C ALA A 150 -6.12 -7.09 3.95
N THR A 151 -7.30 -7.55 4.28
CA THR A 151 -8.19 -6.91 5.25
C THR A 151 -8.56 -7.91 6.34
N LEU A 152 -8.71 -7.41 7.57
CA LEU A 152 -9.13 -8.19 8.73
C LEU A 152 -10.31 -7.48 9.39
N GLU A 153 -11.37 -8.22 9.61
CA GLU A 153 -12.53 -7.84 10.40
C GLU A 153 -12.56 -8.70 11.65
N LEU A 154 -12.49 -8.07 12.81
CA LEU A 154 -12.45 -8.77 14.09
C LEU A 154 -13.86 -8.83 14.67
N LYS A 155 -14.28 -10.02 15.10
CA LYS A 155 -15.58 -10.24 15.70
C LYS A 155 -15.43 -10.81 17.11
N ASN A 156 -16.28 -10.33 17.99
CA ASN A 156 -16.38 -10.90 19.32
C ASN A 156 -17.02 -12.31 19.24
N PRO A 157 -16.42 -13.33 19.88
CA PRO A 157 -17.00 -14.68 19.90
C PRO A 157 -18.35 -14.79 20.60
N ALA A 158 -18.82 -13.72 21.25
CA ALA A 158 -20.12 -13.70 21.94
C ALA A 158 -21.27 -13.15 21.05
N THR A 159 -20.97 -12.80 19.83
CA THR A 159 -21.96 -12.43 18.80
C THR A 159 -21.93 -13.45 17.70
#